data_8fd7ec2ada54ed58fa2731484f8b9b05
#
_entry.id   8fd7ec2ada54ed58fa2731484f8b9b05
#
_cell.length_a   1.000
_cell.length_b   1.000
_cell.length_c   1.000
_cell.angle_alpha   90.00
_cell.angle_beta   90.00
_cell.angle_gamma   90.00
#
_symmetry.space_group_name_H-M   'P 1'
#
loop_
_entity.id
_entity.type
_entity.pdbx_description
1 polymer ?
#
loop_
_entity_poly.entity_id
_entity_poly.type
_entity_poly.pdbx_seq_one_letter_code
_entity_poly.pdbx_strand_id
1 'polypeptide(L)'
;PNERVPEYTKEERQRMQRAFGYTYESLKDSILPMAKNGIEGTSAMGTDTPLAALSGNREPLFNYFKQLFAQVTNPPIDSIREEVVTSTTVYIGAAGNLLEEKPENCKVLRINNPILTNTDLMKIRSMKVEGFKVETISIVYYKNTSLEKAVERLYIEADRAYRDGANILILSDRDVDDNHVAIPSLLAVSALQQYLVKTKKRTSLSMILESGEPREVHHFATLLGFGASAINPYLAQDTVKQLVDEHMLDKDYYAAIDDYNHAIISGIVKIAAKMGISTIQSYQGSKIFEAIGIDKEVIDKYFTNTVSRIGGITIKDIENDVNTLHSAAYDPLGLETDVTLDSKGRHKMR
;
A
#
# COMPACT_ATOMS: atom_id res chain seq x y z
N PRO A 1 14.33 -18.23 13.25
CA PRO A 1 13.76 -18.99 12.15
C PRO A 1 14.74 -18.99 10.98
N ASN A 2 14.93 -20.15 10.35
CA ASN A 2 15.86 -20.31 9.22
C ASN A 2 15.24 -19.84 7.88
N GLU A 3 14.14 -19.12 7.92
CA GLU A 3 13.52 -18.55 6.73
C GLU A 3 14.31 -17.33 6.31
N ARG A 4 14.82 -17.36 5.08
CA ARG A 4 15.48 -16.21 4.47
C ARG A 4 14.44 -15.33 3.81
N VAL A 5 14.64 -14.02 3.92
CA VAL A 5 13.88 -13.06 3.11
C VAL A 5 14.18 -13.33 1.64
N PRO A 6 13.17 -13.43 0.76
CA PRO A 6 13.39 -13.62 -0.67
C PRO A 6 14.28 -12.51 -1.25
N GLU A 7 15.28 -12.90 -2.02
CA GLU A 7 16.13 -11.98 -2.77
C GLU A 7 15.80 -12.10 -4.25
N TYR A 8 15.81 -10.96 -4.95
CA TYR A 8 15.53 -10.89 -6.38
C TYR A 8 16.81 -10.65 -7.17
N THR A 9 16.92 -11.29 -8.32
CA THR A 9 17.95 -10.92 -9.31
C THR A 9 17.65 -9.51 -9.85
N LYS A 10 18.62 -8.91 -10.51
CA LYS A 10 18.43 -7.59 -11.15
C LYS A 10 17.30 -7.62 -12.17
N GLU A 11 17.25 -8.65 -12.98
CA GLU A 11 16.22 -8.84 -14.01
C GLU A 11 14.82 -9.05 -13.41
N GLU A 12 14.71 -9.89 -12.39
CA GLU A 12 13.44 -10.11 -11.67
C GLU A 12 12.93 -8.81 -11.05
N ARG A 13 13.81 -8.06 -10.37
CA ARG A 13 13.46 -6.76 -9.77
C ARG A 13 12.95 -5.78 -10.84
N GLN A 14 13.66 -5.64 -11.94
CA GLN A 14 13.27 -4.72 -13.02
C GLN A 14 11.93 -5.09 -13.64
N ARG A 15 11.67 -6.38 -13.87
CA ARG A 15 10.35 -6.86 -14.35
C ARG A 15 9.24 -6.54 -13.37
N MET A 16 9.46 -6.80 -12.09
CA MET A 16 8.49 -6.49 -11.04
C MET A 16 8.25 -4.97 -10.94
N GLN A 17 9.29 -4.17 -10.98
CA GLN A 17 9.16 -2.70 -10.98
C GLN A 17 8.28 -2.22 -12.15
N ARG A 18 8.50 -2.75 -13.35
CA ARG A 18 7.66 -2.42 -14.52
C ARG A 18 6.21 -2.91 -14.34
N ALA A 19 6.01 -4.13 -13.84
CA ALA A 19 4.68 -4.68 -13.60
C ALA A 19 3.87 -3.87 -12.58
N PHE A 20 4.52 -3.30 -11.57
CA PHE A 20 3.91 -2.42 -10.58
C PHE A 20 3.90 -0.92 -10.97
N GLY A 21 4.31 -0.61 -12.19
CA GLY A 21 4.23 0.74 -12.73
C GLY A 21 5.29 1.72 -12.22
N TYR A 22 6.44 1.23 -11.74
CA TYR A 22 7.57 2.09 -11.42
C TYR A 22 8.09 2.76 -12.70
N THR A 23 8.51 4.00 -12.55
CA THR A 23 9.17 4.79 -13.59
C THR A 23 10.55 5.22 -13.11
N TYR A 24 11.35 5.77 -13.99
CA TYR A 24 12.65 6.34 -13.62
C TYR A 24 12.49 7.44 -12.56
N GLU A 25 11.45 8.26 -12.67
CA GLU A 25 11.12 9.28 -11.68
C GLU A 25 10.75 8.68 -10.32
N SER A 26 10.11 7.51 -10.27
CA SER A 26 9.83 6.81 -9.01
C SER A 26 11.12 6.54 -8.23
N LEU A 27 12.18 6.14 -8.92
CA LEU A 27 13.48 5.88 -8.29
C LEU A 27 14.18 7.19 -7.91
N LYS A 28 14.32 8.11 -8.87
CA LYS A 28 15.18 9.29 -8.75
C LYS A 28 14.55 10.41 -7.94
N ASP A 29 13.27 10.67 -8.16
CA ASP A 29 12.61 11.85 -7.60
C ASP A 29 11.79 11.51 -6.34
N SER A 30 11.44 10.25 -6.12
CA SER A 30 10.69 9.80 -4.95
C SER A 30 11.53 8.97 -3.98
N ILE A 31 11.96 7.78 -4.38
CA ILE A 31 12.62 6.83 -3.46
C ILE A 31 14.01 7.33 -3.04
N LEU A 32 14.83 7.80 -3.98
CA LEU A 32 16.18 8.26 -3.68
C LEU A 32 16.22 9.41 -2.66
N PRO A 33 15.45 10.50 -2.79
CA PRO A 33 15.44 11.56 -1.78
C PRO A 33 15.01 11.06 -0.40
N MET A 34 14.02 10.19 -0.32
CA MET A 34 13.55 9.63 0.95
C MET A 34 14.62 8.77 1.61
N ALA A 35 15.26 7.88 0.86
CA ALA A 35 16.33 7.02 1.38
C ALA A 35 17.60 7.80 1.74
N LYS A 36 17.87 8.92 1.06
CA LYS A 36 19.04 9.76 1.29
C LYS A 36 18.88 10.68 2.50
N ASN A 37 17.73 11.33 2.62
CA ASN A 37 17.52 12.46 3.53
C ASN A 37 16.49 12.16 4.64
N GLY A 38 15.79 11.04 4.59
CA GLY A 38 14.72 10.71 5.55
C GLY A 38 13.48 11.60 5.43
N ILE A 39 13.35 12.32 4.33
CA ILE A 39 12.22 13.21 4.04
C ILE A 39 11.76 13.02 2.58
N GLU A 40 10.49 13.34 2.34
CA GLU A 40 9.93 13.33 1.00
C GLU A 40 10.64 14.33 0.09
N GLY A 41 10.83 13.97 -1.19
CA GLY A 41 11.43 14.85 -2.18
C GLY A 41 10.60 16.13 -2.38
N THR A 42 11.28 17.26 -2.53
CA THR A 42 10.65 18.55 -2.80
C THR A 42 10.92 19.01 -4.23
N SER A 43 9.94 19.69 -4.81
CA SER A 43 10.10 20.33 -6.11
C SER A 43 9.68 21.81 -6.04
N ALA A 44 10.24 22.65 -6.93
CA ALA A 44 9.93 24.06 -6.99
C ALA A 44 8.48 24.28 -7.33
N MET A 45 7.60 24.35 -7.56
CA MET A 45 6.20 24.54 -8.03
C MET A 45 5.27 23.34 -7.68
N GLY A 46 5.70 22.43 -6.81
CA GLY A 46 4.91 21.26 -6.51
C GLY A 46 4.77 20.31 -7.72
N THR A 47 3.71 19.54 -7.76
CA THR A 47 3.41 18.64 -8.86
C THR A 47 2.44 19.30 -9.86
N ASP A 48 2.80 19.32 -11.13
CA ASP A 48 1.96 19.81 -12.22
C ASP A 48 1.39 18.69 -13.11
N THR A 49 1.48 17.45 -12.64
CA THR A 49 0.88 16.30 -13.30
C THR A 49 -0.63 16.45 -13.36
N PRO A 50 -1.29 16.20 -14.51
CA PRO A 50 -2.74 16.23 -14.61
C PRO A 50 -3.40 15.27 -13.60
N LEU A 51 -4.64 15.56 -13.24
CA LEU A 51 -5.47 14.59 -12.50
C LEU A 51 -5.54 13.28 -13.27
N ALA A 52 -5.54 12.14 -12.59
CA ALA A 52 -5.61 10.82 -13.22
C ALA A 52 -6.77 10.69 -14.21
N ALA A 53 -7.94 11.27 -13.88
CA ALA A 53 -9.12 11.30 -14.73
C ALA A 53 -8.92 12.07 -16.07
N LEU A 54 -7.91 12.94 -16.15
CA LEU A 54 -7.58 13.75 -17.33
C LEU A 54 -6.29 13.28 -18.01
N SER A 55 -5.62 12.26 -17.45
CA SER A 55 -4.39 11.74 -18.01
C SER A 55 -4.66 10.86 -19.23
N GLY A 56 -3.90 11.06 -20.29
CA GLY A 56 -3.86 10.14 -21.43
C GLY A 56 -3.00 8.87 -21.17
N ASN A 57 -2.29 8.85 -20.05
CA ASN A 57 -1.47 7.72 -19.63
C ASN A 57 -2.19 6.92 -18.55
N ARG A 58 -1.80 5.66 -18.40
CA ARG A 58 -2.24 4.84 -17.27
C ARG A 58 -1.69 5.40 -15.98
N GLU A 59 -2.57 5.53 -15.02
CA GLU A 59 -2.25 6.02 -13.69
C GLU A 59 -2.48 4.91 -12.67
N PRO A 60 -1.63 4.79 -11.62
CA PRO A 60 -1.92 3.88 -10.54
C PRO A 60 -3.22 4.26 -9.85
N LEU A 61 -3.95 3.27 -9.34
CA LEU A 61 -5.26 3.49 -8.73
C LEU A 61 -5.23 4.53 -7.59
N PHE A 62 -4.12 4.64 -6.87
CA PHE A 62 -3.91 5.66 -5.85
C PHE A 62 -4.15 7.09 -6.34
N ASN A 63 -3.80 7.39 -7.58
CA ASN A 63 -3.87 8.75 -8.14
C ASN A 63 -5.29 9.21 -8.45
N TYR A 64 -6.26 8.30 -8.42
CA TYR A 64 -7.70 8.63 -8.51
C TYR A 64 -8.29 9.10 -7.18
N PHE A 65 -7.53 9.02 -6.09
CA PHE A 65 -7.96 9.45 -4.76
C PHE A 65 -7.20 10.69 -4.32
N LYS A 66 -7.93 11.70 -3.88
CA LYS A 66 -7.38 12.95 -3.34
C LYS A 66 -7.72 13.07 -1.86
N GLN A 67 -6.72 13.37 -1.03
CA GLN A 67 -6.92 13.61 0.39
C GLN A 67 -7.88 14.76 0.60
N LEU A 68 -8.93 14.54 1.36
CA LEU A 68 -9.81 15.60 1.82
C LEU A 68 -9.22 16.23 3.09
N PHE A 69 -8.89 17.50 3.01
CA PHE A 69 -8.58 18.33 4.16
C PHE A 69 -9.86 19.03 4.58
N ALA A 70 -10.78 18.26 5.20
CA ALA A 70 -12.06 18.79 5.61
C ALA A 70 -11.90 19.81 6.74
N GLN A 71 -12.80 20.77 6.80
CA GLN A 71 -13.00 21.58 7.99
C GLN A 71 -13.59 20.67 9.06
N VAL A 72 -12.75 20.23 9.97
CA VAL A 72 -13.12 19.34 11.08
C VAL A 72 -13.27 20.14 12.36
N THR A 73 -13.95 19.55 13.34
CA THR A 73 -14.10 20.14 14.67
C THR A 73 -12.76 20.31 15.41
N ASN A 74 -11.80 19.43 15.12
CA ASN A 74 -10.46 19.53 15.67
C ASN A 74 -9.58 20.44 14.80
N PRO A 75 -8.91 21.44 15.36
CA PRO A 75 -8.00 22.29 14.60
C PRO A 75 -6.77 21.50 14.13
N PRO A 76 -6.15 21.89 13.03
CA PRO A 76 -4.88 21.33 12.60
C PRO A 76 -3.82 21.45 13.69
N ILE A 77 -2.96 20.43 13.78
CA ILE A 77 -1.80 20.45 14.66
C ILE A 77 -0.68 21.24 13.95
N ASP A 78 -0.02 22.12 14.66
CA ASP A 78 1.06 22.91 14.09
C ASP A 78 2.31 22.05 13.78
N SER A 79 3.09 22.48 12.81
CA SER A 79 4.24 21.74 12.29
C SER A 79 5.39 21.54 13.30
N ILE A 80 5.42 22.33 14.38
CA ILE A 80 6.43 22.19 15.44
C ILE A 80 6.07 21.06 16.39
N ARG A 81 4.77 20.87 16.61
CA ARG A 81 4.25 19.88 17.58
C ARG A 81 3.89 18.55 16.95
N GLU A 82 3.74 18.46 15.62
CA GLU A 82 3.21 17.26 14.96
C GLU A 82 3.97 15.97 15.31
N GLU A 83 5.29 16.01 15.43
CA GLU A 83 6.10 14.86 15.82
C GLU A 83 5.91 14.46 17.28
N VAL A 84 5.72 15.44 18.17
CA VAL A 84 5.64 15.20 19.61
C VAL A 84 4.27 14.68 20.01
N VAL A 85 3.20 15.18 19.40
CA VAL A 85 1.83 14.87 19.83
C VAL A 85 1.20 13.74 19.04
N THR A 86 1.75 13.38 17.86
CA THR A 86 1.18 12.35 17.02
C THR A 86 1.75 10.97 17.34
N SER A 87 0.87 10.06 17.73
CA SER A 87 1.24 8.65 17.92
C SER A 87 1.09 7.87 16.62
N THR A 88 2.17 7.23 16.20
CA THR A 88 2.21 6.31 15.05
C THR A 88 2.01 4.86 15.46
N THR A 89 1.86 4.58 16.75
CA THR A 89 1.66 3.23 17.28
C THR A 89 0.41 2.59 16.71
N VAL A 90 0.54 1.34 16.29
CA VAL A 90 -0.54 0.50 15.77
C VAL A 90 -0.64 -0.79 16.59
N TYR A 91 -1.85 -1.27 16.80
CA TYR A 91 -2.12 -2.54 17.44
C TYR A 91 -2.67 -3.54 16.43
N ILE A 92 -2.04 -4.70 16.33
CA ILE A 92 -2.32 -5.75 15.36
C ILE A 92 -2.91 -6.96 16.09
N GLY A 93 -4.00 -7.50 15.56
CA GLY A 93 -4.72 -8.64 16.13
C GLY A 93 -6.22 -8.39 16.16
N ALA A 94 -6.95 -9.22 16.89
CA ALA A 94 -8.38 -9.05 17.10
C ALA A 94 -8.65 -7.94 18.12
N ALA A 95 -9.41 -6.93 17.76
CA ALA A 95 -9.84 -5.89 18.70
C ALA A 95 -10.94 -6.39 19.67
N GLY A 96 -11.64 -7.46 19.31
CA GLY A 96 -12.74 -8.01 20.08
C GLY A 96 -13.97 -7.13 20.11
N ASN A 97 -14.84 -7.35 21.11
CA ASN A 97 -16.00 -6.51 21.35
C ASN A 97 -15.64 -5.40 22.35
N LEU A 98 -15.52 -4.17 21.88
CA LEU A 98 -15.16 -3.01 22.71
C LEU A 98 -16.22 -2.67 23.78
N LEU A 99 -17.44 -3.22 23.69
CA LEU A 99 -18.49 -3.06 24.70
C LEU A 99 -18.38 -4.07 25.85
N GLU A 100 -17.46 -5.02 25.75
CA GLU A 100 -17.21 -6.04 26.75
C GLU A 100 -15.79 -5.89 27.32
N GLU A 101 -15.66 -5.63 28.59
CA GLU A 101 -14.38 -5.56 29.30
C GLU A 101 -13.83 -6.97 29.54
N LYS A 102 -13.08 -7.49 28.57
CA LYS A 102 -12.46 -8.82 28.64
C LYS A 102 -10.95 -8.72 28.51
N PRO A 103 -10.15 -9.46 29.30
CA PRO A 103 -8.68 -9.47 29.17
C PRO A 103 -8.22 -9.88 27.76
N GLU A 104 -8.99 -10.73 27.06
CA GLU A 104 -8.69 -11.19 25.72
C GLU A 104 -8.64 -10.06 24.70
N ASN A 105 -9.41 -8.99 24.92
CA ASN A 105 -9.40 -7.80 24.05
C ASN A 105 -8.07 -7.03 24.10
N CYS A 106 -7.23 -7.30 25.10
CA CYS A 106 -5.89 -6.70 25.25
C CYS A 106 -4.78 -7.55 24.62
N LYS A 107 -5.09 -8.74 24.07
CA LYS A 107 -4.12 -9.60 23.37
C LYS A 107 -3.89 -9.07 21.96
N VAL A 108 -3.11 -8.01 21.85
CA VAL A 108 -2.74 -7.38 20.58
C VAL A 108 -1.23 -7.15 20.51
N LEU A 109 -0.69 -7.25 19.32
CA LEU A 109 0.71 -6.93 19.05
C LEU A 109 0.85 -5.42 18.85
N ARG A 110 1.64 -4.78 19.71
CA ARG A 110 1.97 -3.37 19.56
C ARG A 110 3.17 -3.21 18.65
N ILE A 111 3.04 -2.37 17.63
CA ILE A 111 4.13 -1.96 16.75
C ILE A 111 4.27 -0.42 16.78
N ASN A 112 5.49 0.07 16.62
CA ASN A 112 5.78 1.50 16.77
C ASN A 112 5.23 2.36 15.64
N ASN A 113 5.14 1.79 14.44
CA ASN A 113 4.57 2.44 13.27
C ASN A 113 4.09 1.40 12.25
N PRO A 114 3.22 1.78 11.29
CA PRO A 114 2.60 0.85 10.36
C PRO A 114 3.48 0.44 9.17
N ILE A 115 4.71 0.91 9.06
CA ILE A 115 5.60 0.56 7.94
C ILE A 115 6.60 -0.51 8.40
N LEU A 116 6.46 -1.69 7.86
CA LEU A 116 7.22 -2.87 8.26
C LEU A 116 8.41 -3.10 7.33
N THR A 117 9.54 -3.49 7.90
CA THR A 117 10.64 -4.09 7.14
C THR A 117 10.30 -5.54 6.77
N ASN A 118 11.05 -6.11 5.85
CA ASN A 118 10.93 -7.54 5.50
C ASN A 118 11.15 -8.44 6.74
N THR A 119 12.08 -8.08 7.59
CA THR A 119 12.37 -8.82 8.83
C THR A 119 11.22 -8.72 9.82
N ASP A 120 10.62 -7.55 9.99
CA ASP A 120 9.46 -7.36 10.86
C ASP A 120 8.29 -8.22 10.42
N LEU A 121 7.99 -8.22 9.13
CA LEU A 121 6.90 -9.03 8.57
C LEU A 121 7.18 -10.53 8.73
N MET A 122 8.42 -10.96 8.52
CA MET A 122 8.80 -12.36 8.70
C MET A 122 8.62 -12.80 10.16
N LYS A 123 8.95 -11.96 11.13
CA LYS A 123 8.70 -12.22 12.55
C LYS A 123 7.21 -12.36 12.85
N ILE A 124 6.38 -11.52 12.28
CA ILE A 124 4.91 -11.61 12.42
C ILE A 124 4.40 -12.89 11.77
N ARG A 125 4.81 -13.18 10.53
CA ARG A 125 4.38 -14.37 9.78
C ARG A 125 4.71 -15.67 10.50
N SER A 126 5.87 -15.78 11.13
CA SER A 126 6.36 -16.96 11.83
C SER A 126 6.02 -16.98 13.32
N MET A 127 5.26 -16.01 13.81
CA MET A 127 4.94 -15.89 15.23
C MET A 127 4.12 -17.08 15.73
N LYS A 128 4.61 -17.71 16.80
CA LYS A 128 3.95 -18.83 17.50
C LYS A 128 3.66 -18.42 18.95
N VAL A 129 2.84 -17.41 19.10
CA VAL A 129 2.42 -16.91 20.40
C VAL A 129 0.94 -17.22 20.57
N GLU A 130 0.57 -17.76 21.75
CA GLU A 130 -0.82 -18.04 22.06
C GLU A 130 -1.70 -16.80 21.94
N GLY A 131 -2.82 -16.93 21.27
CA GLY A 131 -3.74 -15.83 21.01
C GLY A 131 -3.51 -15.13 19.67
N PHE A 132 -2.47 -15.52 18.89
CA PHE A 132 -2.23 -15.03 17.56
C PHE A 132 -2.18 -16.16 16.54
N LYS A 133 -2.97 -16.02 15.48
CA LYS A 133 -2.90 -16.88 14.31
C LYS A 133 -2.82 -16.02 13.06
N VAL A 134 -1.73 -16.20 12.32
CA VAL A 134 -1.42 -15.43 11.11
C VAL A 134 -1.64 -16.31 9.90
N GLU A 135 -2.40 -15.81 8.93
CA GLU A 135 -2.62 -16.45 7.64
C GLU A 135 -2.21 -15.49 6.52
N THR A 136 -1.44 -16.00 5.56
CA THR A 136 -1.09 -15.26 4.35
C THR A 136 -2.05 -15.63 3.23
N ILE A 137 -2.62 -14.62 2.59
CA ILE A 137 -3.51 -14.75 1.44
C ILE A 137 -2.82 -14.11 0.24
N SER A 138 -2.64 -14.88 -0.82
CA SER A 138 -2.13 -14.36 -2.09
C SER A 138 -3.18 -13.49 -2.76
N ILE A 139 -2.78 -12.29 -3.16
CA ILE A 139 -3.61 -11.37 -3.96
C ILE A 139 -3.18 -11.33 -5.43
N VAL A 140 -2.48 -12.35 -5.88
CA VAL A 140 -2.24 -12.55 -7.31
C VAL A 140 -3.29 -13.48 -7.90
N TYR A 141 -3.56 -13.34 -9.19
CA TYR A 141 -4.51 -14.15 -9.91
C TYR A 141 -3.99 -14.50 -11.30
N TYR A 142 -4.47 -15.60 -11.85
CA TYR A 142 -4.08 -16.04 -13.18
C TYR A 142 -4.56 -15.05 -14.24
N LYS A 143 -3.67 -14.63 -15.14
CA LYS A 143 -3.89 -13.56 -16.14
C LYS A 143 -5.13 -13.71 -17.02
N ASN A 144 -5.66 -14.94 -17.17
CA ASN A 144 -6.88 -15.21 -17.93
C ASN A 144 -8.16 -15.19 -17.07
N THR A 145 -8.03 -14.89 -15.78
CA THR A 145 -9.17 -14.71 -14.86
C THR A 145 -9.53 -13.23 -14.78
N SER A 146 -10.81 -12.91 -14.59
CA SER A 146 -11.21 -11.52 -14.39
C SER A 146 -10.80 -11.00 -13.01
N LEU A 147 -10.50 -9.70 -12.93
CA LEU A 147 -10.19 -9.01 -11.68
C LEU A 147 -11.33 -9.16 -10.67
N GLU A 148 -12.56 -9.07 -11.11
CA GLU A 148 -13.74 -9.21 -10.27
C GLU A 148 -13.81 -10.58 -9.59
N LYS A 149 -13.55 -11.66 -10.32
CA LYS A 149 -13.45 -13.02 -9.75
C LYS A 149 -12.26 -13.16 -8.80
N ALA A 150 -11.16 -12.50 -9.09
CA ALA A 150 -10.00 -12.49 -8.19
C ALA A 150 -10.33 -11.85 -6.83
N VAL A 151 -11.09 -10.76 -6.82
CA VAL A 151 -11.56 -10.13 -5.58
C VAL A 151 -12.56 -11.03 -4.84
N GLU A 152 -13.47 -11.69 -5.55
CA GLU A 152 -14.41 -12.66 -4.94
C GLU A 152 -13.66 -13.82 -4.28
N ARG A 153 -12.60 -14.34 -4.92
CA ARG A 153 -11.74 -15.37 -4.32
C ARG A 153 -11.07 -14.86 -3.04
N LEU A 154 -10.62 -13.62 -3.02
CA LEU A 154 -10.06 -13.00 -1.81
C LEU A 154 -11.04 -13.04 -0.63
N TYR A 155 -12.31 -12.77 -0.87
CA TYR A 155 -13.34 -12.87 0.18
C TYR A 155 -13.51 -14.29 0.70
N ILE A 156 -13.51 -15.28 -0.18
CA ILE A 156 -13.64 -16.71 0.19
C ILE A 156 -12.44 -17.16 1.03
N GLU A 157 -11.23 -16.76 0.64
CA GLU A 157 -10.01 -17.11 1.38
C GLU A 157 -9.94 -16.41 2.74
N ALA A 158 -10.38 -15.16 2.83
CA ALA A 158 -10.48 -14.44 4.10
C ALA A 158 -11.52 -15.08 5.04
N ASP A 159 -12.66 -15.51 4.53
CA ASP A 159 -13.67 -16.23 5.30
C ASP A 159 -13.16 -17.57 5.81
N ARG A 160 -12.38 -18.28 5.02
CA ARG A 160 -11.74 -19.54 5.44
C ARG A 160 -10.76 -19.27 6.58
N ALA A 161 -9.85 -18.31 6.40
CA ALA A 161 -8.89 -17.93 7.42
C ALA A 161 -9.59 -17.53 8.74
N TYR A 162 -10.66 -16.75 8.66
CA TYR A 162 -11.46 -16.35 9.82
C TYR A 162 -12.07 -17.57 10.53
N ARG A 163 -12.68 -18.51 9.81
CA ARG A 163 -13.26 -19.73 10.38
C ARG A 163 -12.19 -20.64 11.01
N ASP A 164 -11.00 -20.63 10.47
CA ASP A 164 -9.84 -21.38 11.00
C ASP A 164 -9.19 -20.68 12.19
N GLY A 165 -9.74 -19.55 12.64
CA GLY A 165 -9.31 -18.83 13.83
C GLY A 165 -8.19 -17.80 13.61
N ALA A 166 -7.89 -17.43 12.37
CA ALA A 166 -6.94 -16.37 12.09
C ALA A 166 -7.44 -15.04 12.65
N ASN A 167 -6.53 -14.22 13.19
CA ASN A 167 -6.78 -12.86 13.64
C ASN A 167 -5.84 -11.84 12.99
N ILE A 168 -4.85 -12.29 12.24
CA ILE A 168 -3.98 -11.47 11.42
C ILE A 168 -3.96 -12.06 10.01
N LEU A 169 -4.35 -11.26 9.02
CA LEU A 169 -4.22 -11.58 7.61
C LEU A 169 -3.06 -10.82 7.01
N ILE A 170 -2.22 -11.49 6.22
CA ILE A 170 -1.20 -10.87 5.38
C ILE A 170 -1.66 -11.04 3.94
N LEU A 171 -2.01 -9.92 3.28
CA LEU A 171 -2.30 -9.89 1.85
C LEU A 171 -0.99 -9.68 1.11
N SER A 172 -0.61 -10.63 0.26
CA SER A 172 0.70 -10.62 -0.40
C SER A 172 0.58 -10.72 -1.93
N ASP A 173 1.32 -9.87 -2.62
CA ASP A 173 1.49 -9.94 -4.07
C ASP A 173 2.88 -10.42 -4.51
N ARG A 174 3.65 -11.04 -3.62
CA ARG A 174 5.00 -11.52 -3.91
C ARG A 174 5.07 -12.56 -5.03
N ASP A 175 4.00 -13.28 -5.28
CA ASP A 175 3.95 -14.35 -6.27
C ASP A 175 3.64 -13.87 -7.70
N VAL A 176 3.83 -12.58 -7.97
CA VAL A 176 3.73 -12.04 -9.33
C VAL A 176 4.81 -12.67 -10.20
N ASP A 177 4.38 -13.24 -11.32
CA ASP A 177 5.24 -13.86 -12.33
C ASP A 177 4.65 -13.67 -13.73
N ASP A 178 5.17 -14.36 -14.71
CA ASP A 178 4.72 -14.27 -16.11
C ASP A 178 3.27 -14.71 -16.33
N ASN A 179 2.69 -15.48 -15.43
CA ASN A 179 1.31 -15.99 -15.49
C ASN A 179 0.36 -15.38 -14.46
N HIS A 180 0.90 -14.76 -13.42
CA HIS A 180 0.14 -14.24 -12.30
C HIS A 180 0.26 -12.72 -12.17
N VAL A 181 -0.89 -12.08 -12.12
CA VAL A 181 -1.06 -10.62 -12.03
C VAL A 181 -1.52 -10.26 -10.63
N ALA A 182 -1.01 -9.17 -10.08
CA ALA A 182 -1.46 -8.69 -8.78
C ALA A 182 -2.79 -7.91 -8.90
N ILE A 183 -3.71 -8.17 -7.98
CA ILE A 183 -4.82 -7.25 -7.72
C ILE A 183 -4.20 -5.91 -7.28
N PRO A 184 -4.64 -4.75 -7.82
CA PRO A 184 -4.19 -3.46 -7.29
C PRO A 184 -4.32 -3.41 -5.78
N SER A 185 -3.26 -3.09 -5.08
CA SER A 185 -3.18 -3.21 -3.62
C SER A 185 -4.27 -2.42 -2.91
N LEU A 186 -4.55 -1.21 -3.38
CA LEU A 186 -5.62 -0.38 -2.83
C LEU A 186 -7.01 -1.01 -3.02
N LEU A 187 -7.25 -1.63 -4.17
CA LEU A 187 -8.50 -2.35 -4.43
C LEU A 187 -8.64 -3.56 -3.50
N ALA A 188 -7.59 -4.35 -3.35
CA ALA A 188 -7.59 -5.53 -2.47
C ALA A 188 -7.89 -5.14 -1.02
N VAL A 189 -7.19 -4.13 -0.50
CA VAL A 189 -7.36 -3.65 0.89
C VAL A 189 -8.76 -3.09 1.09
N SER A 190 -9.21 -2.18 0.24
CA SER A 190 -10.51 -1.54 0.40
C SER A 190 -11.67 -2.51 0.21
N ALA A 191 -11.62 -3.35 -0.81
CA ALA A 191 -12.65 -4.35 -1.07
C ALA A 191 -12.79 -5.32 0.11
N LEU A 192 -11.69 -5.84 0.63
CA LEU A 192 -11.73 -6.74 1.80
C LEU A 192 -12.19 -6.01 3.06
N GLN A 193 -11.75 -4.78 3.29
CA GLN A 193 -12.23 -3.95 4.40
C GLN A 193 -13.76 -3.82 4.39
N GLN A 194 -14.34 -3.45 3.24
CA GLN A 194 -15.78 -3.29 3.12
C GLN A 194 -16.52 -4.62 3.29
N TYR A 195 -15.99 -5.69 2.73
CA TYR A 195 -16.53 -7.03 2.90
C TYR A 195 -16.56 -7.48 4.37
N LEU A 196 -15.45 -7.29 5.09
CA LEU A 196 -15.34 -7.66 6.51
C LEU A 196 -16.24 -6.80 7.40
N VAL A 197 -16.40 -5.52 7.11
CA VAL A 197 -17.36 -4.65 7.78
C VAL A 197 -18.80 -5.14 7.55
N LYS A 198 -19.17 -5.37 6.30
CA LYS A 198 -20.51 -5.86 5.91
C LYS A 198 -20.86 -7.21 6.55
N THR A 199 -19.88 -8.09 6.67
CA THR A 199 -20.06 -9.42 7.26
C THR A 199 -19.77 -9.47 8.78
N LYS A 200 -19.55 -8.30 9.41
CA LYS A 200 -19.31 -8.14 10.86
C LYS A 200 -18.09 -8.91 11.39
N LYS A 201 -17.05 -9.02 10.57
CA LYS A 201 -15.79 -9.71 10.90
C LYS A 201 -14.62 -8.78 11.11
N ARG A 202 -14.75 -7.48 10.78
CA ARG A 202 -13.62 -6.56 10.72
C ARG A 202 -12.87 -6.42 12.03
N THR A 203 -13.55 -6.38 13.16
CA THR A 203 -12.92 -6.25 14.49
C THR A 203 -12.17 -7.51 14.94
N SER A 204 -12.41 -8.64 14.27
CA SER A 204 -11.73 -9.91 14.55
C SER A 204 -10.42 -10.10 13.80
N LEU A 205 -10.14 -9.25 12.81
CA LEU A 205 -9.03 -9.41 11.87
C LEU A 205 -8.26 -8.10 11.70
N SER A 206 -6.94 -8.18 11.74
CA SER A 206 -6.05 -7.13 11.23
C SER A 206 -5.58 -7.51 9.83
N MET A 207 -5.44 -6.50 8.96
CA MET A 207 -4.95 -6.67 7.58
C MET A 207 -3.58 -6.04 7.43
N ILE A 208 -2.57 -6.87 7.22
CA ILE A 208 -1.23 -6.42 6.83
C ILE A 208 -1.11 -6.59 5.32
N LEU A 209 -0.59 -5.59 4.65
CA LEU A 209 -0.33 -5.65 3.21
C LEU A 209 1.17 -5.83 2.95
N GLU A 210 1.52 -6.87 2.22
CA GLU A 210 2.85 -7.10 1.65
C GLU A 210 2.75 -6.88 0.14
N SER A 211 3.19 -5.72 -0.33
CA SER A 211 3.00 -5.32 -1.72
C SER A 211 4.21 -4.63 -2.34
N GLY A 212 4.43 -4.93 -3.62
CA GLY A 212 5.42 -4.24 -4.43
C GLY A 212 4.96 -2.88 -4.96
N GLU A 213 3.66 -2.56 -4.86
CA GLU A 213 3.09 -1.37 -5.50
C GLU A 213 3.37 -0.06 -4.74
N PRO A 214 3.16 0.06 -3.40
CA PRO A 214 3.30 1.32 -2.69
C PRO A 214 4.77 1.76 -2.59
N ARG A 215 5.03 3.03 -2.86
CA ARG A 215 6.38 3.62 -2.85
C ARG A 215 6.45 5.09 -2.47
N GLU A 216 5.34 5.82 -2.53
CA GLU A 216 5.25 7.24 -2.22
C GLU A 216 4.32 7.46 -1.02
N VAL A 217 4.48 8.56 -0.29
CA VAL A 217 3.67 8.87 0.91
C VAL A 217 2.18 8.77 0.62
N HIS A 218 1.71 9.30 -0.51
CA HIS A 218 0.31 9.23 -0.90
C HIS A 218 -0.23 7.79 -1.00
N HIS A 219 0.57 6.86 -1.49
CA HIS A 219 0.19 5.45 -1.59
C HIS A 219 -0.06 4.85 -0.21
N PHE A 220 0.82 5.10 0.74
CA PHE A 220 0.68 4.62 2.11
C PHE A 220 -0.49 5.28 2.83
N ALA A 221 -0.68 6.57 2.64
CA ALA A 221 -1.80 7.30 3.21
C ALA A 221 -3.15 6.73 2.74
N THR A 222 -3.31 6.48 1.43
CA THR A 222 -4.53 5.87 0.89
C THR A 222 -4.75 4.45 1.41
N LEU A 223 -3.71 3.63 1.45
CA LEU A 223 -3.81 2.26 1.96
C LEU A 223 -4.24 2.21 3.44
N LEU A 224 -3.64 3.04 4.29
CA LEU A 224 -4.04 3.16 5.68
C LEU A 224 -5.46 3.73 5.80
N GLY A 225 -5.79 4.75 5.04
CA GLY A 225 -7.11 5.38 5.04
C GLY A 225 -8.23 4.44 4.60
N PHE A 226 -7.94 3.45 3.77
CA PHE A 226 -8.91 2.45 3.31
C PHE A 226 -8.86 1.13 4.08
N GLY A 227 -8.02 1.00 5.10
CA GLY A 227 -8.15 -0.08 6.07
C GLY A 227 -6.93 -0.96 6.30
N ALA A 228 -5.79 -0.74 5.66
CA ALA A 228 -4.57 -1.47 5.98
C ALA A 228 -4.13 -1.18 7.42
N SER A 229 -3.81 -2.22 8.17
CA SER A 229 -3.31 -2.10 9.54
C SER A 229 -1.81 -1.78 9.56
N ALA A 230 -1.06 -2.41 8.68
CA ALA A 230 0.37 -2.19 8.45
C ALA A 230 0.73 -2.57 7.02
N ILE A 231 1.87 -2.08 6.54
CA ILE A 231 2.31 -2.26 5.15
C ILE A 231 3.79 -2.60 5.13
N ASN A 232 4.14 -3.66 4.40
CA ASN A 232 5.52 -3.96 4.02
C ASN A 232 5.70 -3.65 2.53
N PRO A 233 6.33 -2.53 2.17
CA PRO A 233 6.62 -2.17 0.79
C PRO A 233 7.89 -2.87 0.30
N TYR A 234 7.83 -4.18 0.13
CA TYR A 234 9.02 -5.00 -0.09
C TYR A 234 9.81 -4.60 -1.34
N LEU A 235 9.14 -4.23 -2.42
CA LEU A 235 9.82 -3.88 -3.67
C LEU A 235 10.43 -2.47 -3.61
N ALA A 236 9.76 -1.53 -2.94
CA ALA A 236 10.34 -0.20 -2.71
C ALA A 236 11.59 -0.29 -1.82
N GLN A 237 11.56 -1.11 -0.78
CA GLN A 237 12.73 -1.37 0.07
C GLN A 237 13.84 -2.08 -0.71
N ASP A 238 13.51 -3.05 -1.57
CA ASP A 238 14.48 -3.70 -2.44
C ASP A 238 15.04 -2.74 -3.51
N THR A 239 14.25 -1.77 -3.95
CA THR A 239 14.71 -0.67 -4.83
C THR A 239 15.71 0.23 -4.11
N VAL A 240 15.54 0.51 -2.81
CA VAL A 240 16.55 1.22 -2.02
C VAL A 240 17.87 0.45 -2.01
N LYS A 241 17.83 -0.88 -1.86
CA LYS A 241 19.01 -1.72 -1.98
C LYS A 241 19.67 -1.58 -3.36
N GLN A 242 18.88 -1.57 -4.42
CA GLN A 242 19.39 -1.33 -5.78
C GLN A 242 20.14 -0.01 -5.88
N LEU A 243 19.59 1.08 -5.32
CA LEU A 243 20.24 2.40 -5.35
C LEU A 243 21.62 2.40 -4.65
N VAL A 244 21.74 1.65 -3.57
CA VAL A 244 23.02 1.47 -2.85
C VAL A 244 23.97 0.61 -3.68
N ASP A 245 23.54 -0.53 -4.18
CA ASP A 245 24.36 -1.48 -4.95
C ASP A 245 24.86 -0.89 -6.28
N GLU A 246 24.05 -0.04 -6.92
CA GLU A 246 24.40 0.67 -8.17
C GLU A 246 25.16 2.00 -7.93
N HIS A 247 25.58 2.27 -6.70
CA HIS A 247 26.30 3.49 -6.31
C HIS A 247 25.57 4.81 -6.61
N MET A 248 24.26 4.78 -6.73
CA MET A 248 23.43 5.99 -6.82
C MET A 248 23.21 6.64 -5.46
N LEU A 249 23.37 5.86 -4.39
CA LEU A 249 23.29 6.29 -3.00
C LEU A 249 24.48 5.72 -2.22
N ASP A 250 25.36 6.60 -1.75
CA ASP A 250 26.49 6.24 -0.89
C ASP A 250 26.05 6.26 0.58
N LYS A 251 25.50 5.14 1.01
CA LYS A 251 24.95 4.98 2.36
C LYS A 251 24.84 3.51 2.72
N ASP A 252 24.93 3.20 4.01
CA ASP A 252 24.62 1.85 4.48
C ASP A 252 23.17 1.47 4.15
N TYR A 253 22.97 0.24 3.70
CA TYR A 253 21.67 -0.25 3.27
C TYR A 253 20.60 -0.15 4.38
N TYR A 254 20.95 -0.56 5.61
CA TYR A 254 20.00 -0.51 6.72
C TYR A 254 19.62 0.92 7.09
N ALA A 255 20.60 1.82 7.12
CA ALA A 255 20.34 3.24 7.34
C ALA A 255 19.50 3.85 6.22
N ALA A 256 19.71 3.45 4.98
CA ALA A 256 18.92 3.91 3.84
C ALA A 256 17.46 3.44 3.92
N ILE A 257 17.21 2.19 4.33
CA ILE A 257 15.86 1.66 4.56
C ILE A 257 15.18 2.39 5.73
N ASP A 258 15.88 2.61 6.83
CA ASP A 258 15.34 3.32 7.98
C ASP A 258 14.95 4.76 7.62
N ASP A 259 15.77 5.45 6.84
CA ASP A 259 15.45 6.79 6.36
C ASP A 259 14.29 6.81 5.37
N TYR A 260 14.21 5.83 4.47
CA TYR A 260 13.06 5.69 3.58
C TYR A 260 11.76 5.50 4.38
N ASN A 261 11.76 4.58 5.34
CA ASN A 261 10.60 4.33 6.20
C ASN A 261 10.25 5.56 7.04
N HIS A 262 11.26 6.25 7.57
CA HIS A 262 11.07 7.48 8.34
C HIS A 262 10.42 8.59 7.49
N ALA A 263 10.85 8.74 6.23
CA ALA A 263 10.24 9.71 5.30
C ALA A 263 8.75 9.43 5.08
N ILE A 264 8.37 8.17 4.91
CA ILE A 264 6.96 7.77 4.77
C ILE A 264 6.17 8.12 6.03
N ILE A 265 6.68 7.75 7.21
CA ILE A 265 6.01 8.02 8.49
C ILE A 265 5.86 9.52 8.73
N SER A 266 6.90 10.30 8.50
CA SER A 266 6.86 11.76 8.64
C SER A 266 5.83 12.39 7.71
N GLY A 267 5.71 11.90 6.48
CA GLY A 267 4.69 12.34 5.54
C GLY A 267 3.27 12.01 6.01
N ILE A 268 3.04 10.83 6.55
CA ILE A 268 1.75 10.41 7.12
C ILE A 268 1.40 11.26 8.35
N VAL A 269 2.36 11.50 9.24
CA VAL A 269 2.18 12.37 10.42
C VAL A 269 1.77 13.78 9.98
N LYS A 270 2.43 14.33 8.97
CA LYS A 270 2.07 15.64 8.40
C LYS A 270 0.63 15.68 7.88
N ILE A 271 0.20 14.65 7.16
CA ILE A 271 -1.17 14.54 6.64
C ILE A 271 -2.16 14.48 7.81
N ALA A 272 -1.94 13.61 8.78
CA ALA A 272 -2.79 13.46 9.96
C ALA A 272 -2.87 14.77 10.78
N ALA A 273 -1.73 15.42 10.98
CA ALA A 273 -1.66 16.70 11.72
C ALA A 273 -2.52 17.79 11.07
N LYS A 274 -2.52 17.91 9.75
CA LYS A 274 -3.37 18.88 9.03
C LYS A 274 -4.87 18.62 9.20
N MET A 275 -5.23 17.41 9.58
CA MET A 275 -6.61 17.01 9.84
C MET A 275 -6.97 17.04 11.34
N GLY A 276 -6.06 17.49 12.20
CA GLY A 276 -6.25 17.45 13.65
C GLY A 276 -6.24 16.05 14.24
N ILE A 277 -5.67 15.06 13.54
CA ILE A 277 -5.58 13.67 13.98
C ILE A 277 -4.25 13.45 14.66
N SER A 278 -4.28 13.04 15.94
CA SER A 278 -3.09 12.80 16.76
C SER A 278 -2.74 11.32 16.95
N THR A 279 -3.54 10.42 16.43
CA THR A 279 -3.24 8.97 16.44
C THR A 279 -3.45 8.38 15.08
N ILE A 280 -2.48 7.60 14.60
CA ILE A 280 -2.59 6.97 13.28
C ILE A 280 -3.78 6.00 13.21
N GLN A 281 -4.16 5.40 14.33
CA GLN A 281 -5.33 4.52 14.40
C GLN A 281 -6.64 5.24 14.05
N SER A 282 -6.77 6.52 14.36
CA SER A 282 -7.94 7.31 13.98
C SER A 282 -7.96 7.67 12.49
N TYR A 283 -6.81 7.61 11.84
CA TYR A 283 -6.69 7.77 10.39
C TYR A 283 -7.00 6.48 9.62
N GLN A 284 -6.64 5.33 10.19
CA GLN A 284 -6.87 4.02 9.57
C GLN A 284 -8.35 3.75 9.37
N GLY A 285 -8.72 3.38 8.14
CA GLY A 285 -10.10 3.10 7.78
C GLY A 285 -11.04 4.32 7.74
N SER A 286 -10.51 5.51 7.88
CA SER A 286 -11.30 6.77 7.90
C SER A 286 -11.92 7.13 6.55
N LYS A 287 -11.33 6.66 5.45
CA LYS A 287 -11.77 6.94 4.06
C LYS A 287 -11.90 8.44 3.76
N ILE A 288 -11.06 9.29 4.34
CA ILE A 288 -11.12 10.74 4.16
C ILE A 288 -10.44 11.13 2.84
N PHE A 289 -11.02 10.64 1.76
CA PHE A 289 -10.58 10.88 0.38
C PHE A 289 -11.78 11.17 -0.51
N GLU A 290 -11.53 11.87 -1.60
CA GLU A 290 -12.45 11.98 -2.72
C GLU A 290 -11.92 11.15 -3.88
N ALA A 291 -12.77 10.28 -4.43
CA ALA A 291 -12.48 9.60 -5.69
C ALA A 291 -12.84 10.52 -6.86
N ILE A 292 -11.92 10.66 -7.81
CA ILE A 292 -12.10 11.49 -9.00
C ILE A 292 -11.80 10.64 -10.23
N GLY A 293 -12.84 10.30 -11.00
CA GLY A 293 -12.70 9.54 -12.23
C GLY A 293 -12.84 8.02 -12.08
N ILE A 294 -13.53 7.55 -11.04
CA ILE A 294 -13.87 6.15 -10.85
C ILE A 294 -15.38 5.99 -10.95
N ASP A 295 -15.83 4.97 -11.70
CA ASP A 295 -17.25 4.67 -11.88
C ASP A 295 -17.96 4.42 -10.54
N LYS A 296 -19.21 4.85 -10.49
CA LYS A 296 -20.06 4.75 -9.28
C LYS A 296 -20.20 3.30 -8.80
N GLU A 297 -20.33 2.34 -9.71
CA GLU A 297 -20.45 0.92 -9.33
C GLU A 297 -19.22 0.41 -8.60
N VAL A 298 -18.02 0.80 -9.06
CA VAL A 298 -16.75 0.47 -8.40
C VAL A 298 -16.68 1.09 -7.00
N ILE A 299 -17.08 2.34 -6.87
CA ILE A 299 -17.10 3.04 -5.57
C ILE A 299 -18.07 2.37 -4.61
N ASP A 300 -19.31 2.14 -5.02
CA ASP A 300 -20.34 1.55 -4.16
C ASP A 300 -19.96 0.14 -3.70
N LYS A 301 -19.31 -0.64 -4.55
CA LYS A 301 -18.95 -2.04 -4.28
C LYS A 301 -17.67 -2.19 -3.47
N TYR A 302 -16.62 -1.42 -3.79
CA TYR A 302 -15.27 -1.63 -3.25
C TYR A 302 -14.75 -0.48 -2.39
N PHE A 303 -15.31 0.72 -2.53
CA PHE A 303 -14.94 1.93 -1.79
C PHE A 303 -16.17 2.59 -1.16
N THR A 304 -17.02 1.78 -0.57
CA THR A 304 -18.35 2.17 -0.05
C THR A 304 -18.26 3.41 0.83
N ASN A 305 -19.16 4.36 0.60
CA ASN A 305 -19.24 5.65 1.31
C ASN A 305 -18.06 6.60 1.08
N THR A 306 -17.25 6.36 0.06
CA THR A 306 -16.22 7.33 -0.36
C THR A 306 -16.87 8.43 -1.18
N VAL A 307 -16.51 9.68 -0.92
CA VAL A 307 -16.99 10.83 -1.70
C VAL A 307 -16.55 10.67 -3.15
N SER A 308 -17.49 10.74 -4.09
CA SER A 308 -17.22 10.65 -5.53
C SER A 308 -18.23 11.53 -6.27
N ARG A 309 -17.73 12.55 -6.96
CA ARG A 309 -18.57 13.49 -7.74
C ARG A 309 -18.40 13.32 -9.24
N ILE A 310 -17.30 12.70 -9.66
CA ILE A 310 -16.94 12.50 -11.07
C ILE A 310 -16.69 11.01 -11.28
N GLY A 311 -17.53 10.39 -12.10
CA GLY A 311 -17.35 9.01 -12.54
C GLY A 311 -16.20 8.85 -13.55
N GLY A 312 -15.92 7.63 -13.97
CA GLY A 312 -14.88 7.34 -14.94
C GLY A 312 -14.62 5.86 -15.12
N ILE A 313 -13.42 5.41 -14.80
CA ILE A 313 -12.97 4.05 -15.06
C ILE A 313 -13.81 2.99 -14.33
N THR A 314 -14.13 1.94 -15.06
CA THR A 314 -14.84 0.75 -14.57
C THR A 314 -13.86 -0.27 -14.00
N ILE A 315 -14.38 -1.32 -13.37
CA ILE A 315 -13.55 -2.46 -12.94
C ILE A 315 -12.82 -3.12 -14.11
N LYS A 316 -13.45 -3.11 -15.30
CA LYS A 316 -12.84 -3.65 -16.52
C LYS A 316 -11.70 -2.78 -17.01
N ASP A 317 -11.81 -1.49 -16.91
CA ASP A 317 -10.74 -0.56 -17.25
C ASP A 317 -9.53 -0.75 -16.32
N ILE A 318 -9.77 -0.90 -15.02
CA ILE A 318 -8.72 -1.22 -14.03
C ILE A 318 -8.04 -2.55 -14.38
N GLU A 319 -8.82 -3.59 -14.70
CA GLU A 319 -8.29 -4.89 -15.17
C GLU A 319 -7.42 -4.75 -16.41
N ASN A 320 -7.87 -4.00 -17.40
CA ASN A 320 -7.13 -3.78 -18.63
C ASN A 320 -5.80 -3.04 -18.40
N ASP A 321 -5.80 -2.04 -17.53
CA ASP A 321 -4.60 -1.28 -17.19
C ASP A 321 -3.56 -2.17 -16.50
N VAL A 322 -3.99 -2.95 -15.52
CA VAL A 322 -3.11 -3.90 -14.81
C VAL A 322 -2.56 -4.96 -15.75
N ASN A 323 -3.40 -5.57 -16.58
CA ASN A 323 -2.99 -6.59 -17.54
C ASN A 323 -2.01 -6.04 -18.57
N THR A 324 -2.17 -4.79 -18.99
CA THR A 324 -1.27 -4.18 -19.97
C THR A 324 0.10 -3.88 -19.36
N LEU A 325 0.15 -3.37 -18.13
CA LEU A 325 1.42 -3.20 -17.41
C LEU A 325 2.14 -4.53 -17.22
N HIS A 326 1.40 -5.55 -16.80
CA HIS A 326 1.94 -6.90 -16.60
C HIS A 326 2.48 -7.49 -17.89
N SER A 327 1.73 -7.42 -18.99
CA SER A 327 2.15 -7.94 -20.29
C SER A 327 3.39 -7.22 -20.83
N ALA A 328 3.51 -5.92 -20.63
CA ALA A 328 4.70 -5.17 -21.02
C ALA A 328 5.93 -5.55 -20.17
N ALA A 329 5.73 -5.88 -18.90
CA ALA A 329 6.83 -6.28 -18.00
C ALA A 329 7.31 -7.72 -18.23
N TYR A 330 6.38 -8.63 -18.54
CA TYR A 330 6.61 -10.06 -18.77
C TYR A 330 6.29 -10.43 -20.21
N ASP A 331 6.97 -9.78 -21.17
CA ASP A 331 6.77 -10.05 -22.60
C ASP A 331 7.03 -11.53 -22.92
N PRO A 332 5.98 -12.32 -23.25
CA PRO A 332 6.12 -13.75 -23.48
C PRO A 332 6.88 -14.09 -24.77
N LEU A 333 7.03 -13.14 -25.68
CA LEU A 333 7.75 -13.33 -26.95
C LEU A 333 9.23 -12.95 -26.84
N GLY A 334 9.66 -12.35 -25.72
CA GLY A 334 11.04 -11.94 -25.51
C GLY A 334 11.54 -10.90 -26.52
N LEU A 335 10.63 -10.15 -27.13
CA LEU A 335 10.95 -9.13 -28.14
C LEU A 335 11.51 -7.85 -27.52
N GLU A 336 11.13 -7.55 -26.30
CA GLU A 336 11.69 -6.46 -25.51
C GLU A 336 12.91 -6.95 -24.73
N THR A 337 14.09 -6.58 -25.18
CA THR A 337 15.36 -6.87 -24.50
C THR A 337 15.73 -5.79 -23.49
N ASP A 338 15.12 -4.61 -23.60
CA ASP A 338 15.36 -3.49 -22.70
C ASP A 338 14.39 -3.54 -21.51
N VAL A 339 14.91 -3.84 -20.34
CA VAL A 339 14.17 -3.88 -19.07
C VAL A 339 14.33 -2.60 -18.24
N THR A 340 14.95 -1.55 -18.79
CA THR A 340 15.10 -0.27 -18.11
C THR A 340 13.75 0.40 -17.85
N LEU A 341 13.69 1.22 -16.81
CA LEU A 341 12.47 1.94 -16.48
C LEU A 341 12.28 3.14 -17.40
N ASP A 342 11.07 3.29 -17.90
CA ASP A 342 10.69 4.42 -18.73
C ASP A 342 10.64 5.72 -17.92
N SER A 343 11.04 6.82 -18.55
CA SER A 343 10.73 8.16 -18.05
C SER A 343 9.36 8.60 -18.56
N LYS A 344 8.50 9.03 -17.64
CA LYS A 344 7.16 9.56 -17.96
C LYS A 344 7.13 11.10 -18.03
N GLY A 345 8.29 11.74 -17.89
CA GLY A 345 8.42 13.20 -18.01
C GLY A 345 7.78 13.99 -16.87
N ARG A 346 7.56 13.37 -15.72
CA ARG A 346 7.06 14.05 -14.53
C ARG A 346 8.02 15.18 -14.16
N HIS A 347 7.56 16.41 -14.10
CA HIS A 347 8.30 17.63 -13.75
C HIS A 347 9.32 18.15 -14.78
N LYS A 348 9.68 17.43 -15.83
CA LYS A 348 10.78 17.84 -16.71
C LYS A 348 10.52 17.75 -18.19
N MET A 349 9.67 16.86 -18.63
CA MET A 349 9.30 16.73 -20.04
C MET A 349 7.79 16.85 -20.17
N ARG A 350 7.36 17.85 -20.87
CA ARG A 350 5.98 18.07 -21.27
C ARG A 350 5.85 17.83 -22.77
#